data_c647aeba43c2945fd5579aee37a4f1df
#
_entry.id   c647aeba43c2945fd5579aee37a4f1df
#
_cell.length_a   1.000
_cell.length_b   1.000
_cell.length_c   1.000
_cell.angle_alpha   90.00
_cell.angle_beta   90.00
_cell.angle_gamma   90.00
#
_symmetry.space_group_name_H-M   'P 1'
#
loop_
_entity.id
_entity.type
_entity.pdbx_description
1 polymer ?
#
loop_
_entity_poly.entity_id
_entity_poly.type
_entity_poly.pdbx_seq_one_letter_code
_entity_poly.pdbx_strand_id
1 'polypeptide(L)'
;MRRWNSLRNKALFWCNLGICLLLSAACGSDSTGPERFELSGKVMLNGEPVPAGQVILMPDTAKGNKGPGAVGTIEDGHWHTNPGKGPVSGPHIAMLNGFAAAEPTIPGGEPPMLFTEYRTEIDVTSNASDVDFDVKLAGKK
;
A
#
# COMPACT_ATOMS: atom_id res chain seq x y z
N MET A 1 -46.74 -24.46 45.66
CA MET A 1 -46.30 -23.13 45.18
C MET A 1 -44.79 -23.01 44.83
N ARG A 2 -44.07 -24.06 44.46
CA ARG A 2 -42.61 -24.00 44.17
C ARG A 2 -42.21 -24.22 42.71
N ARG A 3 -43.15 -24.45 41.80
CA ARG A 3 -42.85 -24.76 40.38
C ARG A 3 -42.94 -23.58 39.41
N TRP A 4 -43.48 -22.43 39.84
CA TRP A 4 -43.66 -21.27 38.94
C TRP A 4 -42.38 -20.43 38.77
N ASN A 5 -41.48 -20.36 39.76
CA ASN A 5 -40.29 -19.55 39.70
C ASN A 5 -39.19 -20.12 38.77
N SER A 6 -39.24 -21.43 38.49
CA SER A 6 -38.21 -22.07 37.61
C SER A 6 -38.37 -21.74 36.14
N LEU A 7 -39.59 -21.50 35.67
CA LEU A 7 -39.85 -21.18 34.26
C LEU A 7 -39.56 -19.70 33.92
N ARG A 8 -39.75 -18.80 34.90
CA ARG A 8 -39.46 -17.38 34.73
C ARG A 8 -37.97 -17.08 34.59
N ASN A 9 -37.13 -17.79 35.32
CA ASN A 9 -35.67 -17.64 35.26
C ASN A 9 -35.06 -18.20 33.97
N LYS A 10 -35.67 -19.23 33.38
CA LYS A 10 -35.22 -19.80 32.10
C LYS A 10 -35.56 -18.90 30.94
N ALA A 11 -36.71 -18.23 30.95
CA ALA A 11 -37.11 -17.27 29.91
C ALA A 11 -36.22 -16.01 29.91
N LEU A 12 -35.81 -15.50 31.07
CA LEU A 12 -34.92 -14.36 31.23
C LEU A 12 -33.47 -14.68 30.81
N PHE A 13 -33.03 -15.93 30.98
CA PHE A 13 -31.68 -16.37 30.60
C PHE A 13 -31.52 -16.48 29.07
N TRP A 14 -32.57 -16.88 28.36
CA TRP A 14 -32.56 -16.99 26.89
C TRP A 14 -32.71 -15.63 26.20
N CYS A 15 -33.37 -14.66 26.83
CA CYS A 15 -33.46 -13.31 26.29
C CYS A 15 -32.14 -12.55 26.36
N ASN A 16 -31.30 -12.75 27.39
CA ASN A 16 -29.99 -12.15 27.52
C ASN A 16 -28.94 -12.74 26.55
N LEU A 17 -29.07 -14.03 26.18
CA LEU A 17 -28.16 -14.68 25.24
C LEU A 17 -28.44 -14.27 23.80
N GLY A 18 -29.69 -13.92 23.47
CA GLY A 18 -30.07 -13.45 22.13
C GLY A 18 -29.62 -12.01 21.80
N ILE A 19 -29.52 -11.14 22.81
CA ILE A 19 -29.11 -9.74 22.64
C ILE A 19 -27.59 -9.59 22.43
N CYS A 20 -26.76 -10.48 22.95
CA CYS A 20 -25.32 -10.45 22.74
C CYS A 20 -24.88 -10.84 21.32
N LEU A 21 -25.72 -11.54 20.54
CA LEU A 21 -25.36 -12.00 19.18
C LEU A 21 -25.62 -10.95 18.10
N LEU A 22 -26.31 -9.86 18.39
CA LEU A 22 -26.66 -8.81 17.42
C LEU A 22 -25.72 -7.60 17.40
N LEU A 23 -24.71 -7.55 18.29
CA LEU A 23 -23.76 -6.43 18.38
C LEU A 23 -22.43 -6.64 17.67
N SER A 24 -22.24 -7.76 16.94
CA SER A 24 -20.96 -8.07 16.28
C SER A 24 -20.89 -7.71 14.79
N ALA A 25 -21.85 -6.95 14.24
CA ALA A 25 -21.89 -6.60 12.82
C ALA A 25 -21.57 -5.13 12.50
N ALA A 26 -20.91 -4.38 13.37
CA ALA A 26 -20.59 -2.97 13.17
C ALA A 26 -19.08 -2.68 13.29
N CYS A 27 -18.23 -3.50 12.65
CA CYS A 27 -16.88 -3.07 12.26
C CYS A 27 -16.86 -2.85 10.75
N GLY A 28 -17.67 -1.91 10.27
CA GLY A 28 -17.42 -1.26 9.01
C GLY A 28 -16.24 -0.31 9.24
N SER A 29 -15.09 -0.60 8.65
CA SER A 29 -13.99 0.35 8.54
C SER A 29 -14.46 1.47 7.61
N ASP A 30 -15.13 2.48 8.13
CA ASP A 30 -15.24 3.76 7.45
C ASP A 30 -13.82 4.32 7.36
N SER A 31 -13.16 4.07 6.24
CA SER A 31 -11.91 4.75 5.91
C SER A 31 -12.23 6.22 5.64
N THR A 32 -12.22 7.02 6.71
CA THR A 32 -12.48 8.47 6.67
C THR A 32 -11.34 9.25 6.00
N GLY A 33 -10.65 8.66 5.04
CA GLY A 33 -9.55 9.23 4.29
C GLY A 33 -9.89 9.45 2.82
N PRO A 34 -9.04 10.17 2.09
CA PRO A 34 -9.19 10.32 0.64
C PRO A 34 -9.12 8.94 -0.04
N GLU A 35 -9.82 8.80 -1.16
CA GLU A 35 -9.76 7.60 -1.99
C GLU A 35 -8.32 7.30 -2.40
N ARG A 36 -7.92 6.04 -2.30
CA ARG A 36 -6.57 5.54 -2.60
C ARG A 36 -6.63 4.56 -3.75
N PHE A 37 -5.71 4.71 -4.69
CA PHE A 37 -5.63 3.87 -5.89
C PHE A 37 -4.49 2.86 -5.77
N GLU A 38 -4.76 1.60 -6.12
CA GLU A 38 -3.74 0.56 -6.17
C GLU A 38 -3.01 0.64 -7.51
N LEU A 39 -1.69 0.78 -7.45
CA LEU A 39 -0.83 0.82 -8.62
C LEU A 39 0.17 -0.32 -8.59
N SER A 40 0.47 -0.85 -9.76
CA SER A 40 1.53 -1.82 -9.99
C SER A 40 2.09 -1.71 -11.40
N GLY A 41 3.20 -2.36 -11.65
CA GLY A 41 3.85 -2.36 -12.97
C GLY A 41 5.24 -2.97 -12.91
N LYS A 42 6.09 -2.60 -13.86
CA LYS A 42 7.47 -3.07 -13.95
C LYS A 42 8.47 -1.94 -13.71
N VAL A 43 9.63 -2.30 -13.20
CA VAL A 43 10.78 -1.38 -13.07
C VAL A 43 11.98 -2.00 -13.72
N MET A 44 12.48 -1.34 -14.75
CA MET A 44 13.64 -1.76 -15.51
C MET A 44 14.77 -0.74 -15.36
N LEU A 45 16.00 -1.20 -15.27
CA LEU A 45 17.20 -0.35 -15.32
C LEU A 45 18.00 -0.71 -16.58
N ASN A 46 18.03 0.19 -17.53
CA ASN A 46 18.71 -0.02 -18.84
C ASN A 46 18.28 -1.33 -19.54
N GLY A 47 17.00 -1.73 -19.40
CA GLY A 47 16.44 -2.94 -19.98
C GLY A 47 16.53 -4.20 -19.12
N GLU A 48 17.14 -4.14 -17.93
CA GLU A 48 17.20 -5.24 -16.98
C GLU A 48 16.23 -5.02 -15.81
N PRO A 49 15.55 -6.08 -15.30
CA PRO A 49 14.64 -5.93 -14.17
C PRO A 49 15.40 -5.52 -12.91
N VAL A 50 14.85 -4.58 -12.15
CA VAL A 50 15.41 -4.14 -10.87
C VAL A 50 15.07 -5.17 -9.78
N PRO A 51 16.06 -5.82 -9.14
CA PRO A 51 15.78 -6.94 -8.23
C PRO A 51 15.01 -6.56 -7.00
N ALA A 52 15.33 -5.41 -6.40
CA ALA A 52 14.69 -4.92 -5.18
C ALA A 52 14.70 -3.39 -5.12
N GLY A 53 13.79 -2.82 -4.35
CA GLY A 53 13.76 -1.36 -4.20
C GLY A 53 12.42 -0.83 -3.72
N GLN A 54 12.22 0.47 -3.95
CA GLN A 54 10.98 1.15 -3.62
C GLN A 54 10.63 2.25 -4.62
N VAL A 55 9.34 2.46 -4.80
CA VAL A 55 8.74 3.56 -5.54
C VAL A 55 8.03 4.47 -4.54
N ILE A 56 8.48 5.69 -4.37
CA ILE A 56 7.87 6.68 -3.49
C ILE A 56 7.04 7.62 -4.34
N LEU A 57 5.74 7.69 -4.09
CA LEU A 57 4.79 8.52 -4.82
C LEU A 57 4.41 9.72 -3.96
N MET A 58 4.81 10.89 -4.38
CA MET A 58 4.51 12.15 -3.69
C MET A 58 3.55 12.99 -4.53
N PRO A 59 2.42 13.48 -3.96
CA PRO A 59 1.55 14.40 -4.65
C PRO A 59 2.33 15.63 -5.16
N ASP A 60 2.16 15.97 -6.43
CA ASP A 60 2.82 17.15 -7.02
C ASP A 60 2.10 18.44 -6.58
N THR A 61 2.62 19.04 -5.51
CA THR A 61 2.06 20.27 -4.96
C THR A 61 2.22 21.46 -5.88
N ALA A 62 3.21 21.45 -6.78
CA ALA A 62 3.40 22.51 -7.78
C ALA A 62 2.28 22.49 -8.84
N LYS A 63 1.71 21.31 -9.08
CA LYS A 63 0.52 21.12 -9.95
C LYS A 63 -0.80 21.13 -9.16
N GLY A 64 -0.76 21.53 -7.88
CA GLY A 64 -1.94 21.70 -7.03
C GLY A 64 -2.46 20.41 -6.39
N ASN A 65 -1.80 19.26 -6.58
CA ASN A 65 -2.20 18.02 -5.91
C ASN A 65 -1.79 18.05 -4.44
N LYS A 66 -2.68 17.56 -3.58
CA LYS A 66 -2.50 17.53 -2.13
C LYS A 66 -3.00 16.19 -1.59
N GLY A 67 -2.30 15.67 -0.61
CA GLY A 67 -2.69 14.44 0.05
C GLY A 67 -1.49 13.69 0.61
N PRO A 68 -1.74 12.54 1.19
CA PRO A 68 -0.67 11.70 1.68
C PRO A 68 0.06 11.04 0.50
N GLY A 69 1.36 10.90 0.63
CA GLY A 69 2.17 10.09 -0.27
C GLY A 69 1.87 8.61 -0.13
N ALA A 70 2.45 7.82 -1.03
CA ALA A 70 2.38 6.37 -1.02
C ALA A 70 3.76 5.76 -1.30
N VAL A 71 3.95 4.52 -0.89
CA VAL A 71 5.15 3.74 -1.16
C VAL A 71 4.75 2.42 -1.77
N GLY A 72 5.42 2.05 -2.85
CA GLY A 72 5.38 0.73 -3.46
C GLY A 72 6.70 0.00 -3.26
N THR A 73 6.66 -1.31 -3.18
CA THR A 73 7.82 -2.19 -3.10
C THR A 73 8.17 -2.72 -4.48
N ILE A 74 9.47 -2.79 -4.80
CA ILE A 74 10.00 -3.41 -6.01
C ILE A 74 10.59 -4.77 -5.62
N GLU A 75 10.15 -5.83 -6.32
CA GLU A 75 10.62 -7.20 -6.18
C GLU A 75 10.72 -7.84 -7.57
N ASP A 76 11.89 -8.35 -7.93
CA ASP A 76 12.14 -9.04 -9.20
C ASP A 76 11.63 -8.31 -10.46
N GLY A 77 11.84 -7.00 -10.52
CA GLY A 77 11.43 -6.17 -11.65
C GLY A 77 9.95 -5.77 -11.66
N HIS A 78 9.18 -6.15 -10.65
CA HIS A 78 7.79 -5.75 -10.48
C HIS A 78 7.63 -4.87 -9.25
N TRP A 79 6.70 -3.95 -9.31
CA TRP A 79 6.39 -3.11 -8.17
C TRP A 79 4.89 -3.02 -7.94
N HIS A 80 4.50 -2.80 -6.70
CA HIS A 80 3.11 -2.61 -6.32
C HIS A 80 2.99 -1.75 -5.05
N THR A 81 1.89 -1.04 -4.93
CA THR A 81 1.51 -0.37 -3.68
C THR A 81 0.82 -1.34 -2.74
N ASN A 82 0.96 -1.14 -1.43
CA ASN A 82 0.20 -1.94 -0.47
C ASN A 82 -1.31 -1.65 -0.60
N PRO A 83 -2.17 -2.67 -0.45
CA PRO A 83 -3.62 -2.51 -0.52
C PRO A 83 -4.13 -1.40 0.40
N GLY A 84 -4.95 -0.50 -0.13
CA GLY A 84 -5.53 0.63 0.58
C GLY A 84 -4.53 1.73 1.00
N LYS A 85 -3.25 1.63 0.61
CA LYS A 85 -2.19 2.62 0.92
C LYS A 85 -1.52 3.21 -0.32
N GLY A 86 -2.12 3.05 -1.47
CA GLY A 86 -1.65 3.67 -2.70
C GLY A 86 -1.82 5.20 -2.73
N PRO A 87 -1.48 5.87 -3.82
CA PRO A 87 -1.61 7.32 -3.95
C PRO A 87 -3.09 7.77 -4.04
N VAL A 88 -3.31 9.05 -3.85
CA VAL A 88 -4.58 9.72 -4.19
C VAL A 88 -4.64 10.01 -5.70
N SER A 89 -5.77 10.50 -6.21
CA SER A 89 -5.86 10.93 -7.60
C SER A 89 -5.00 12.16 -7.90
N GLY A 90 -4.65 12.37 -9.18
CA GLY A 90 -3.97 13.53 -9.71
C GLY A 90 -2.46 13.35 -9.93
N PRO A 91 -1.77 14.44 -10.29
CA PRO A 91 -0.35 14.41 -10.62
C PRO A 91 0.53 14.09 -9.41
N HIS A 92 1.51 13.21 -9.61
CA HIS A 92 2.49 12.78 -8.62
C HIS A 92 3.90 12.80 -9.19
N ILE A 93 4.87 12.98 -8.30
CA ILE A 93 6.28 12.72 -8.56
C ILE A 93 6.59 11.33 -8.02
N ALA A 94 6.95 10.41 -8.90
CA ALA A 94 7.47 9.11 -8.54
C ALA A 94 8.99 9.20 -8.35
N MET A 95 9.48 8.82 -7.19
CA MET A 95 10.89 8.73 -6.87
C MET A 95 11.26 7.28 -6.62
N LEU A 96 12.20 6.74 -7.40
CA LEU A 96 12.59 5.35 -7.37
C LEU A 96 14.00 5.19 -6.81
N ASN A 97 14.16 4.18 -5.96
CA ASN A 97 15.45 3.69 -5.47
C ASN A 97 15.54 2.20 -5.78
N GLY A 98 16.65 1.76 -6.35
CA GLY A 98 16.86 0.36 -6.72
C GLY A 98 18.10 -0.24 -6.06
N PHE A 99 18.00 -1.48 -5.62
CA PHE A 99 19.05 -2.25 -4.99
C PHE A 99 19.37 -3.50 -5.80
N ALA A 100 20.64 -3.94 -5.73
CA ALA A 100 21.07 -5.20 -6.32
C ALA A 100 20.51 -6.40 -5.53
N ALA A 101 20.44 -7.57 -6.20
CA ALA A 101 20.11 -8.84 -5.53
C ALA A 101 21.24 -9.37 -4.63
N ALA A 102 22.38 -8.69 -4.59
CA ALA A 102 23.54 -9.12 -3.82
C ALA A 102 23.33 -8.94 -2.31
N GLU A 103 23.85 -9.87 -1.53
CA GLU A 103 23.89 -9.76 -0.08
C GLU A 103 24.62 -8.48 0.37
N PRO A 104 24.19 -7.88 1.50
CA PRO A 104 24.88 -6.73 2.06
C PRO A 104 26.36 -7.01 2.32
N THR A 105 27.22 -6.03 2.02
CA THR A 105 28.69 -6.17 2.24
C THR A 105 29.06 -6.28 3.72
N ILE A 106 28.17 -5.82 4.60
CA ILE A 106 28.30 -5.92 6.06
C ILE A 106 27.05 -6.58 6.67
N PRO A 107 27.20 -7.45 7.68
CA PRO A 107 26.07 -8.09 8.34
C PRO A 107 25.05 -7.03 8.87
N GLY A 108 23.78 -7.17 8.45
CA GLY A 108 22.71 -6.25 8.82
C GLY A 108 22.70 -4.90 8.06
N GLY A 109 23.58 -4.75 7.06
CA GLY A 109 23.56 -3.61 6.14
C GLY A 109 22.48 -3.72 5.06
N GLU A 110 22.39 -2.68 4.23
CA GLU A 110 21.54 -2.73 3.04
C GLU A 110 22.30 -3.33 1.84
N PRO A 111 21.58 -3.95 0.88
CA PRO A 111 22.18 -4.40 -0.37
C PRO A 111 22.81 -3.23 -1.14
N PRO A 112 23.79 -3.52 -2.03
CA PRO A 112 24.40 -2.49 -2.87
C PRO A 112 23.34 -1.73 -3.69
N MET A 113 23.40 -0.39 -3.68
CA MET A 113 22.48 0.46 -4.40
C MET A 113 22.82 0.49 -5.89
N LEU A 114 21.84 0.25 -6.75
CA LEU A 114 21.95 0.37 -8.20
C LEU A 114 21.76 1.82 -8.65
N PHE A 115 20.74 2.47 -8.11
CA PHE A 115 20.44 3.89 -8.33
C PHE A 115 19.60 4.44 -7.19
N THR A 116 19.64 5.76 -7.04
CA THR A 116 18.87 6.49 -6.02
C THR A 116 18.24 7.73 -6.63
N GLU A 117 17.09 8.11 -6.07
CA GLU A 117 16.37 9.36 -6.42
C GLU A 117 16.08 9.54 -7.92
N TYR A 118 15.89 8.45 -8.67
CA TYR A 118 15.37 8.60 -10.03
C TYR A 118 13.95 9.14 -9.97
N ARG A 119 13.70 10.28 -10.61
CA ARG A 119 12.42 10.99 -10.53
C ARG A 119 11.74 11.03 -11.88
N THR A 120 10.44 10.76 -11.87
CA THR A 120 9.56 10.91 -13.04
C THR A 120 8.19 11.37 -12.59
N GLU A 121 7.43 11.95 -13.51
CA GLU A 121 6.06 12.37 -13.26
C GLU A 121 5.09 11.30 -13.69
N ILE A 122 4.02 11.09 -12.90
CA ILE A 122 2.88 10.25 -13.26
C ILE A 122 1.58 10.97 -12.90
N ASP A 123 0.51 10.61 -13.59
CA ASP A 123 -0.85 11.08 -13.27
C ASP A 123 -1.72 9.88 -12.88
N VAL A 124 -2.29 9.94 -11.69
CA VAL A 124 -3.09 8.86 -11.10
C VAL A 124 -4.56 9.19 -11.29
N THR A 125 -5.25 8.38 -12.07
CA THR A 125 -6.70 8.58 -12.33
C THR A 125 -7.57 7.43 -11.83
N SER A 126 -6.99 6.24 -11.67
CA SER A 126 -7.67 5.01 -11.25
C SER A 126 -6.64 3.97 -10.80
N ASN A 127 -7.11 2.80 -10.35
CA ASN A 127 -6.25 1.64 -10.18
C ASN A 127 -5.62 1.26 -11.53
N ALA A 128 -4.33 0.97 -11.54
CA ALA A 128 -3.59 0.59 -12.74
C ALA A 128 -2.55 -0.48 -12.45
N SER A 129 -2.37 -1.42 -13.37
CA SER A 129 -1.44 -2.54 -13.28
C SER A 129 -0.32 -2.52 -14.33
N ASP A 130 -0.20 -1.43 -15.06
CA ASP A 130 0.72 -1.24 -16.18
C ASP A 130 1.52 0.07 -16.08
N VAL A 131 1.76 0.54 -14.86
CA VAL A 131 2.59 1.72 -14.58
C VAL A 131 4.06 1.30 -14.58
N ASP A 132 4.65 1.27 -15.77
CA ASP A 132 6.02 0.78 -15.97
C ASP A 132 7.03 1.94 -15.90
N PHE A 133 8.17 1.68 -15.27
CA PHE A 133 9.29 2.61 -15.17
C PHE A 133 10.54 2.04 -15.86
N ASP A 134 11.07 2.77 -16.83
CA ASP A 134 12.34 2.47 -17.49
C ASP A 134 13.40 3.48 -17.02
N VAL A 135 14.18 3.07 -16.02
CA VAL A 135 15.23 3.89 -15.44
C VAL A 135 16.44 3.90 -16.37
N LYS A 136 16.78 5.08 -16.88
CA LYS A 136 17.98 5.29 -17.71
C LYS A 136 18.96 6.17 -16.95
N LEU A 137 20.03 5.57 -16.47
CA LEU A 137 21.11 6.35 -15.89
C LEU A 137 21.91 6.99 -17.02
N ALA A 138 22.02 8.32 -17.00
CA ALA A 138 22.95 9.02 -17.88
C ALA A 138 24.35 8.46 -17.61
N GLY A 139 24.97 7.86 -18.62
CA GLY A 139 26.31 7.29 -18.48
C GLY A 139 27.26 8.36 -17.93
N LYS A 140 27.94 8.04 -16.83
CA LYS A 140 29.04 8.85 -16.31
C LYS A 140 30.11 8.88 -17.41
N LYS A 141 30.26 10.02 -18.08
CA LYS A 141 31.39 10.26 -18.99
C LYS A 141 32.69 10.33 -18.20
#